data_3a3a9e4cb4f3113319aa6436e1b3fd14
#
_entry.id   3a3a9e4cb4f3113319aa6436e1b3fd14
#
_cell.length_a   1.000
_cell.length_b   1.000
_cell.length_c   1.000
_cell.angle_alpha   90.00
_cell.angle_beta   90.00
_cell.angle_gamma   90.00
#
_symmetry.space_group_name_H-M   'P 1'
#
loop_
_entity.id
_entity.type
_entity.pdbx_description
1 polymer ?
#
loop_
_entity_poly.entity_id
_entity_poly.type
_entity_poly.pdbx_seq_one_letter_code
_entity_poly.pdbx_strand_id
1 'polypeptide(L)'
;MVNIGPQHPATHGVLRLRTSLDGETVKKIDVYCGYVHRGIEKLCESLTYPQTLHFADRLDYLSAQQNRHAVCLCIEDALQVEVPARAQYI
;
A
#
# COMPACT_ATOMS: atom_id res chain seq x y z
N MET A 1 20.95 16.63 13.13
CA MET A 1 20.07 16.12 12.04
C MET A 1 20.33 14.63 11.87
N VAL A 2 19.30 13.78 11.89
CA VAL A 2 19.41 12.32 11.89
C VAL A 2 18.57 11.78 10.73
N ASN A 3 19.08 10.75 10.02
CA ASN A 3 18.32 10.02 9.02
C ASN A 3 17.83 8.70 9.61
N ILE A 4 16.53 8.45 9.49
CA ILE A 4 15.89 7.16 9.77
C ILE A 4 15.51 6.55 8.43
N GLY A 5 16.07 5.39 8.13
CA GLY A 5 15.93 4.78 6.81
C GLY A 5 16.95 5.29 5.77
N PRO A 6 16.79 4.87 4.51
CA PRO A 6 15.62 4.23 3.89
C PRO A 6 15.29 2.82 4.38
N GLN A 7 16.28 2.00 4.76
CA GLN A 7 16.04 0.70 5.35
C GLN A 7 16.12 0.78 6.88
N HIS A 8 15.01 0.49 7.55
CA HIS A 8 14.93 0.47 9.01
C HIS A 8 14.03 -0.67 9.48
N PRO A 9 14.45 -1.49 10.46
CA PRO A 9 13.69 -2.68 10.90
C PRO A 9 12.27 -2.37 11.39
N ALA A 10 12.05 -1.20 11.97
CA ALA A 10 10.76 -0.80 12.51
C ALA A 10 9.76 -0.30 11.47
N THR A 11 10.18 0.02 10.25
CA THR A 11 9.31 0.64 9.24
C THR A 11 8.65 -0.35 8.30
N HIS A 12 9.04 -1.61 8.34
CA HIS A 12 8.56 -2.67 7.43
C HIS A 12 8.32 -2.16 6.00
N GLY A 13 9.40 -1.76 5.35
CA GLY A 13 9.37 -1.15 4.02
C GLY A 13 10.55 -0.21 3.83
N VAL A 14 10.45 0.68 2.86
CA VAL A 14 11.51 1.62 2.52
C VAL A 14 10.99 3.04 2.64
N LEU A 15 11.25 3.65 3.78
CA LEU A 15 10.89 5.02 4.10
C LEU A 15 12.10 5.76 4.67
N ARG A 16 12.40 6.94 4.16
CA ARG A 16 13.43 7.80 4.72
C ARG A 16 12.80 8.99 5.41
N LEU A 17 13.12 9.16 6.67
CA LEU A 17 12.79 10.34 7.47
C LEU A 17 14.06 11.10 7.80
N ARG A 18 14.13 12.36 7.41
CA ARG A 18 15.20 13.27 7.82
C ARG A 18 14.68 14.14 8.95
N THR A 19 15.18 13.86 10.16
CA THR A 19 14.73 14.52 11.39
C THR A 19 15.74 15.52 11.89
N SER A 20 15.27 16.70 12.30
CA SER A 20 16.04 17.66 13.08
C SER A 20 15.66 17.52 14.55
N LEU A 21 16.63 17.16 15.37
CA LEU A 21 16.45 16.93 16.79
C LEU A 21 17.15 18.02 17.59
N ASP A 22 16.59 18.32 18.76
CA ASP A 22 17.19 19.13 19.83
C ASP A 22 17.13 18.27 21.10
N GLY A 23 18.25 17.58 21.39
CA GLY A 23 18.23 16.47 22.32
C GLY A 23 17.28 15.35 21.83
N GLU A 24 16.30 14.99 22.63
CA GLU A 24 15.25 14.01 22.29
C GLU A 24 14.00 14.65 21.66
N THR A 25 13.96 15.98 21.60
CA THR A 25 12.81 16.71 21.04
C THR A 25 12.91 16.80 19.53
N VAL A 26 11.88 16.35 18.81
CA VAL A 26 11.79 16.48 17.37
C VAL A 26 11.36 17.90 17.01
N LYS A 27 12.19 18.64 16.28
CA LYS A 27 11.90 20.00 15.80
C LYS A 27 11.26 19.98 14.42
N LYS A 28 11.75 19.12 13.52
CA LYS A 28 11.28 19.04 12.14
C LYS A 28 11.47 17.63 11.58
N ILE A 29 10.54 17.21 10.76
CA ILE A 29 10.63 15.96 9.98
C ILE A 29 10.38 16.27 8.51
N ASP A 30 11.31 15.89 7.65
CA ASP A 30 11.14 15.86 6.21
C ASP A 30 10.98 14.39 5.79
N VAL A 31 9.86 14.05 5.16
CA VAL A 31 9.52 12.69 4.74
C VAL A 31 9.91 12.49 3.27
N TYR A 32 10.66 11.44 2.99
CA TYR A 32 11.05 11.04 1.64
C TYR A 32 10.45 9.66 1.35
N CYS A 33 9.36 9.64 0.61
CA CYS A 33 8.71 8.43 0.10
C CYS A 33 9.04 8.22 -1.39
N GLY A 34 8.65 7.08 -1.93
CA GLY A 34 8.83 6.78 -3.36
C GLY A 34 9.90 5.73 -3.68
N TYR A 35 10.66 5.25 -2.71
CA TYR A 35 11.71 4.23 -2.93
C TYR A 35 11.19 2.92 -3.54
N VAL A 36 9.94 2.58 -3.25
CA VAL A 36 9.27 1.38 -3.80
C VAL A 36 8.15 1.74 -4.78
N HIS A 37 8.20 2.94 -5.35
CA HIS A 37 7.25 3.34 -6.39
C HIS A 37 7.50 2.50 -7.66
N ARG A 38 6.51 1.69 -8.03
CA ARG A 38 6.61 0.75 -9.16
C ARG A 38 5.73 1.12 -10.35
N GLY A 39 5.13 2.31 -10.34
CA GLY A 39 4.26 2.78 -11.41
C GLY A 39 2.99 1.93 -11.58
N ILE A 40 2.45 1.37 -10.51
CA ILE A 40 1.32 0.41 -10.56
C ILE A 40 0.09 1.05 -11.18
N GLU A 41 -0.22 2.30 -10.87
CA GLU A 41 -1.35 3.02 -11.46
C GLU A 41 -1.26 3.05 -12.99
N LYS A 42 -0.08 3.34 -13.52
CA LYS A 42 0.17 3.37 -14.96
C LYS A 42 0.12 1.99 -15.60
N LEU A 43 0.59 0.95 -14.90
CA LEU A 43 0.48 -0.43 -15.35
C LEU A 43 -0.98 -0.89 -15.41
N CYS A 44 -1.81 -0.48 -14.47
CA CYS A 44 -3.23 -0.80 -14.45
C CYS A 44 -3.99 -0.29 -15.67
N GLU A 45 -3.57 0.82 -16.27
CA GLU A 45 -4.19 1.35 -17.50
C GLU A 45 -4.08 0.38 -18.70
N SER A 46 -3.08 -0.49 -18.71
CA SER A 46 -2.83 -1.45 -19.79
C SER A 46 -3.43 -2.84 -19.55
N LEU A 47 -4.11 -3.04 -18.42
CA LEU A 47 -4.62 -4.32 -17.98
C LEU A 47 -6.15 -4.32 -17.86
N THR A 48 -6.74 -5.51 -17.89
CA THR A 48 -8.16 -5.70 -17.56
C THR A 48 -8.35 -5.66 -16.04
N TYR A 49 -9.55 -5.34 -15.57
CA TYR A 49 -9.85 -5.25 -14.13
C TYR A 49 -9.48 -6.54 -13.35
N PRO A 50 -9.80 -7.77 -13.81
CA PRO A 50 -9.35 -8.97 -13.12
C PRO A 50 -7.83 -9.11 -13.03
N GLN A 51 -7.09 -8.63 -14.05
CA GLN A 51 -5.63 -8.68 -14.04
C GLN A 51 -5.02 -7.71 -13.02
N THR A 52 -5.69 -6.59 -12.71
CA THR A 52 -5.19 -5.62 -11.72
C THR A 52 -5.19 -6.18 -10.29
N LEU A 53 -5.99 -7.21 -10.01
CA LEU A 53 -6.01 -7.87 -8.70
C LEU A 53 -4.66 -8.47 -8.31
N HIS A 54 -3.83 -8.85 -9.29
CA HIS A 54 -2.48 -9.34 -9.02
C HIS A 54 -1.52 -8.29 -8.47
N PHE A 55 -1.81 -7.01 -8.70
CA PHE A 55 -1.02 -5.93 -8.12
C PHE A 55 -1.51 -5.53 -6.73
N ALA A 56 -2.81 -5.65 -6.48
CA ALA A 56 -3.41 -5.22 -5.22
C ALA A 56 -2.79 -5.92 -4.00
N ASP A 57 -2.57 -7.23 -4.08
CA ASP A 57 -1.97 -8.01 -3.00
C ASP A 57 -0.47 -7.75 -2.79
N ARG A 58 0.20 -7.15 -3.77
CA ARG A 58 1.62 -6.79 -3.70
C ARG A 58 1.90 -5.35 -3.25
N LEU A 59 0.87 -4.58 -2.98
CA LEU A 59 1.02 -3.21 -2.46
C LEU A 59 1.50 -3.24 -1.02
N ASP A 60 0.72 -3.87 -0.16
CA ASP A 60 1.10 -4.21 1.21
C ASP A 60 0.99 -5.72 1.39
N TYR A 61 2.10 -6.42 1.22
CA TYR A 61 2.13 -7.88 1.24
C TYR A 61 1.90 -8.49 2.65
N LEU A 62 1.91 -7.69 3.72
CA LEU A 62 1.48 -8.13 5.06
C LEU A 62 -0.04 -8.33 5.12
N SER A 63 -0.78 -7.51 4.37
CA SER A 63 -2.24 -7.52 4.32
C SER A 63 -2.75 -7.89 2.93
N ALA A 64 -2.07 -8.79 2.23
CA ALA A 64 -2.34 -9.14 0.83
C ALA A 64 -3.82 -9.46 0.55
N GLN A 65 -4.42 -10.30 1.39
CA GLN A 65 -5.82 -10.71 1.22
C GLN A 65 -6.79 -9.55 1.44
N GLN A 66 -6.53 -8.70 2.41
CA GLN A 66 -7.37 -7.54 2.71
C GLN A 66 -7.30 -6.50 1.58
N ASN A 67 -6.11 -6.26 1.02
CA ASN A 67 -5.94 -5.36 -0.12
C ASN A 67 -6.71 -5.86 -1.34
N ARG A 68 -6.60 -7.14 -1.66
CA ARG A 68 -7.35 -7.75 -2.75
C ARG A 68 -8.86 -7.70 -2.50
N HIS A 69 -9.29 -8.01 -1.29
CA HIS A 69 -10.70 -7.96 -0.90
C HIS A 69 -11.28 -6.56 -1.06
N ALA A 70 -10.55 -5.52 -0.65
CA ALA A 70 -10.99 -4.14 -0.82
C ALA A 70 -11.23 -3.77 -2.30
N VAL A 71 -10.34 -4.21 -3.20
CA VAL A 71 -10.50 -3.97 -4.64
C VAL A 71 -11.69 -4.77 -5.20
N CYS A 72 -11.88 -6.02 -4.77
CA CYS A 72 -13.03 -6.82 -5.15
C CYS A 72 -14.34 -6.16 -4.73
N LEU A 73 -14.46 -5.71 -3.48
CA LEU A 73 -15.64 -5.00 -2.99
C LEU A 73 -15.96 -3.75 -3.82
N CYS A 74 -14.93 -3.00 -4.21
CA CYS A 74 -15.10 -1.83 -5.07
C CYS A 74 -15.66 -2.20 -6.45
N ILE A 75 -15.17 -3.29 -7.04
CA ILE A 75 -15.65 -3.78 -8.36
C ILE A 75 -17.08 -4.33 -8.25
N GLU A 76 -17.39 -5.09 -7.20
CA GLU A 76 -18.71 -5.65 -6.92
C GLU A 76 -19.75 -4.55 -6.75
N ASP A 77 -19.42 -3.51 -6.00
CA ASP A 77 -20.27 -2.35 -5.80
C ASP A 77 -20.51 -1.58 -7.12
N ALA A 78 -19.46 -1.36 -7.90
CA ALA A 78 -19.55 -0.69 -9.19
C ALA A 78 -20.43 -1.45 -10.20
N LEU A 79 -20.37 -2.79 -10.16
CA LEU A 79 -21.15 -3.66 -11.05
C LEU A 79 -22.52 -4.05 -10.48
N GLN A 80 -22.81 -3.68 -9.23
CA GLN A 80 -24.04 -4.07 -8.50
C GLN A 80 -24.24 -5.59 -8.48
N VAL A 81 -23.14 -6.32 -8.23
CA VAL A 81 -23.15 -7.78 -8.13
C VAL A 81 -23.53 -8.21 -6.73
N GLU A 82 -24.54 -9.09 -6.62
CA GLU A 82 -24.90 -9.70 -5.35
C GLU A 82 -23.97 -10.88 -5.05
N VAL A 83 -23.25 -10.79 -3.94
CA VAL A 83 -22.32 -11.84 -3.50
C VAL A 83 -23.08 -12.87 -2.68
N PRO A 84 -23.07 -14.18 -3.05
CA PRO A 84 -23.73 -15.22 -2.28
C PRO A 84 -23.21 -15.33 -0.85
N ALA A 85 -24.10 -15.65 0.10
CA ALA A 85 -23.73 -15.77 1.51
C ALA A 85 -22.54 -16.71 1.76
N ARG A 86 -22.46 -17.82 1.03
CA ARG A 86 -21.30 -18.72 1.12
C ARG A 86 -19.99 -18.04 0.76
N ALA A 87 -19.96 -17.21 -0.27
CA ALA A 87 -18.76 -16.50 -0.68
C ALA A 87 -18.34 -15.44 0.33
N GLN A 88 -19.31 -14.83 1.05
CA GLN A 88 -19.00 -13.85 2.11
C GLN A 88 -18.33 -14.49 3.34
N TYR A 89 -18.60 -15.78 3.61
CA TYR A 89 -18.03 -16.51 4.75
C TYR A 89 -16.71 -17.22 4.45
N ILE A 90 -16.29 -17.32 3.21
CA ILE A 90 -15.00 -17.89 2.79
C ILE A 90 -13.91 -16.83 2.87
#